data_3d95277447824adda276d7efdd51b43f
#
_entry.id   3d95277447824adda276d7efdd51b43f
#
_cell.length_a   1.000
_cell.length_b   1.000
_cell.length_c   1.000
_cell.angle_alpha   90.00
_cell.angle_beta   90.00
_cell.angle_gamma   90.00
#
_symmetry.space_group_name_H-M   'P 1'
#
loop_
_entity.id
_entity.type
_entity.pdbx_description
1 polymer ?
#
loop_
_entity_poly.entity_id
_entity_poly.type
_entity_poly.pdbx_seq_one_letter_code
_entity_poly.pdbx_strand_id
1 'polypeptide(L)'
;MVRDTGASLGFFEDALGLKVRGTPENYGIEQERLNNVFGARLLITSLGAPAGPAVEFLDYLAPATGRPTPIDTRANDLWHWQVRMETPDLDALEKTLRAAGAAFVSPGIVEVPDDALALGRALMVRSPAGHAVLISQTR
;
A
#
# COMPACT_ATOMS: atom_id res chain seq x y z
N MET A 1 -8.04 -0.19 -1.98
CA MET A 1 -8.45 0.40 -3.28
C MET A 1 -7.43 1.44 -3.69
N VAL A 2 -7.16 1.56 -4.98
CA VAL A 2 -6.28 2.60 -5.53
C VAL A 2 -7.07 3.50 -6.48
N ARG A 3 -6.60 4.72 -6.66
CA ARG A 3 -7.20 5.68 -7.59
C ARG A 3 -6.47 5.68 -8.93
N ASP A 4 -5.21 5.30 -8.92
CA ASP A 4 -4.31 5.27 -10.05
C ASP A 4 -3.37 4.08 -9.87
N THR A 5 -3.57 3.06 -10.68
CA THR A 5 -2.75 1.84 -10.66
C THR A 5 -1.30 2.15 -11.04
N GLY A 6 -1.05 3.04 -12.02
CA GLY A 6 0.30 3.40 -12.45
C GLY A 6 1.10 4.07 -11.35
N ALA A 7 0.52 5.09 -10.68
CA ALA A 7 1.18 5.74 -9.55
C ALA A 7 1.43 4.76 -8.39
N SER A 8 0.50 3.83 -8.16
CA SER A 8 0.66 2.80 -7.13
C SER A 8 1.75 1.80 -7.48
N LEU A 9 1.91 1.42 -8.75
CA LEU A 9 2.99 0.55 -9.22
C LEU A 9 4.35 1.22 -9.04
N GLY A 10 4.50 2.49 -9.42
CA GLY A 10 5.74 3.25 -9.17
C GLY A 10 6.18 3.22 -7.71
N PHE A 11 5.23 3.23 -6.78
CA PHE A 11 5.54 3.13 -5.37
C PHE A 11 5.80 1.67 -4.91
N PHE A 12 4.91 0.73 -5.21
CA PHE A 12 5.01 -0.64 -4.66
C PHE A 12 5.97 -1.54 -5.45
N GLU A 13 6.05 -1.38 -6.76
CA GLU A 13 6.96 -2.18 -7.59
C GLU A 13 8.33 -1.53 -7.72
N ASP A 14 8.38 -0.26 -8.16
CA ASP A 14 9.67 0.38 -8.46
C ASP A 14 10.42 0.77 -7.19
N ALA A 15 9.73 1.36 -6.19
CA ALA A 15 10.40 1.82 -4.97
C ALA A 15 10.47 0.74 -3.88
N LEU A 16 9.43 -0.06 -3.66
CA LEU A 16 9.40 -1.11 -2.62
C LEU A 16 9.86 -2.49 -3.12
N GLY A 17 9.99 -2.68 -4.44
CA GLY A 17 10.52 -3.91 -5.04
C GLY A 17 9.56 -5.10 -5.10
N LEU A 18 8.25 -4.89 -4.88
CA LEU A 18 7.26 -5.94 -5.10
C LEU A 18 7.17 -6.28 -6.59
N LYS A 19 6.67 -7.47 -6.91
CA LYS A 19 6.52 -7.92 -8.30
C LYS A 19 5.06 -8.15 -8.65
N VAL A 20 4.63 -7.60 -9.78
CA VAL A 20 3.29 -7.87 -10.33
C VAL A 20 3.19 -9.35 -10.69
N ARG A 21 2.11 -9.98 -10.22
CA ARG A 21 1.79 -11.41 -10.48
C ARG A 21 0.65 -11.58 -11.46
N GLY A 22 -0.21 -10.58 -11.60
CA GLY A 22 -1.33 -10.60 -12.56
C GLY A 22 -2.18 -9.34 -12.43
N THR A 23 -2.96 -9.09 -13.49
CA THR A 23 -3.83 -7.91 -13.60
C THR A 23 -5.17 -8.28 -14.26
N PRO A 24 -5.96 -9.23 -13.66
CA PRO A 24 -7.26 -9.57 -14.19
C PRO A 24 -8.25 -8.41 -14.08
N GLU A 25 -9.18 -8.38 -15.02
CA GLU A 25 -10.36 -7.53 -14.94
C GLU A 25 -11.54 -8.36 -14.43
N ASN A 26 -12.20 -7.89 -13.37
CA ASN A 26 -13.33 -8.55 -12.74
C ASN A 26 -14.60 -7.70 -12.87
N TYR A 27 -15.71 -8.36 -13.28
CA TYR A 27 -17.01 -7.72 -13.46
C TYR A 27 -18.15 -8.74 -13.36
N GLY A 28 -19.39 -8.24 -13.44
CA GLY A 28 -20.59 -9.06 -13.44
C GLY A 28 -21.21 -9.22 -12.05
N ILE A 29 -22.33 -9.96 -11.99
CA ILE A 29 -23.19 -10.03 -10.80
C ILE A 29 -22.47 -10.53 -9.54
N GLU A 30 -21.52 -11.42 -9.69
CA GLU A 30 -20.76 -11.97 -8.57
C GLU A 30 -19.84 -10.90 -7.97
N GLN A 31 -19.16 -10.12 -8.85
CA GLN A 31 -18.31 -9.02 -8.44
C GLN A 31 -19.14 -7.89 -7.80
N GLU A 32 -20.30 -7.57 -8.35
CA GLU A 32 -21.23 -6.59 -7.80
C GLU A 32 -21.67 -6.96 -6.39
N ARG A 33 -22.05 -8.23 -6.18
CA ARG A 33 -22.46 -8.73 -4.87
C ARG A 33 -21.31 -8.78 -3.87
N LEU A 34 -20.11 -9.17 -4.31
CA LEU A 34 -18.92 -9.22 -3.46
C LEU A 34 -18.57 -7.84 -2.91
N ASN A 35 -18.60 -6.82 -3.75
CA ASN A 35 -18.26 -5.45 -3.38
C ASN A 35 -19.46 -4.64 -2.86
N ASN A 36 -20.69 -5.16 -3.02
CA ASN A 36 -21.93 -4.43 -2.81
C ASN A 36 -21.97 -3.10 -3.62
N VAL A 37 -21.52 -3.17 -4.88
CA VAL A 37 -21.47 -2.04 -5.81
C VAL A 37 -22.07 -2.47 -7.14
N PHE A 38 -23.22 -1.90 -7.49
CA PHE A 38 -23.90 -2.19 -8.75
C PHE A 38 -23.06 -1.71 -9.94
N GLY A 39 -22.92 -2.55 -10.98
CA GLY A 39 -22.11 -2.27 -12.16
C GLY A 39 -20.60 -2.29 -11.89
N ALA A 40 -20.17 -2.93 -10.80
CA ALA A 40 -18.75 -3.00 -10.45
C ALA A 40 -17.92 -3.68 -11.57
N ARG A 41 -16.92 -2.95 -12.04
CA ARG A 41 -15.89 -3.41 -12.98
C ARG A 41 -14.54 -2.92 -12.47
N LEU A 42 -13.67 -3.86 -12.15
CA LEU A 42 -12.40 -3.59 -11.48
C LEU A 42 -11.24 -4.15 -12.29
N LEU A 43 -10.15 -3.37 -12.33
CA LEU A 43 -8.83 -3.91 -12.61
C LEU A 43 -8.22 -4.31 -11.26
N ILE A 44 -7.87 -5.59 -11.08
CA ILE A 44 -7.25 -6.10 -9.87
C ILE A 44 -5.79 -6.41 -10.16
N THR A 45 -4.87 -5.61 -9.62
CA THR A 45 -3.44 -5.83 -9.80
C THR A 45 -2.87 -6.47 -8.54
N SER A 46 -2.43 -7.72 -8.65
CA SER A 46 -1.83 -8.48 -7.55
C SER A 46 -0.31 -8.34 -7.57
N LEU A 47 0.27 -7.99 -6.42
CA LEU A 47 1.71 -7.87 -6.23
C LEU A 47 2.17 -8.76 -5.09
N GLY A 48 3.36 -9.33 -5.22
CA GLY A 48 3.97 -10.17 -4.19
C GLY A 48 5.40 -9.80 -3.88
N ALA A 49 5.75 -9.98 -2.62
CA ALA A 49 7.12 -10.05 -2.13
C ALA A 49 7.65 -11.50 -2.20
N PRO A 50 8.95 -11.74 -1.94
CA PRO A 50 9.51 -13.08 -1.84
C PRO A 50 8.84 -13.94 -0.75
N ALA A 51 8.32 -13.31 0.31
CA ALA A 51 7.60 -13.94 1.40
C ALA A 51 6.42 -13.09 1.86
N GLY A 52 5.46 -13.71 2.56
CA GLY A 52 4.29 -13.03 3.08
C GLY A 52 3.09 -13.02 2.12
N PRO A 53 1.98 -12.39 2.53
CA PRO A 53 0.78 -12.29 1.72
C PRO A 53 0.98 -11.33 0.54
N ALA A 54 0.16 -11.52 -0.50
CA ALA A 54 0.09 -10.59 -1.63
C ALA A 54 -0.60 -9.28 -1.23
N VAL A 55 -0.30 -8.21 -1.97
CA VAL A 55 -1.03 -6.95 -1.94
C VAL A 55 -1.83 -6.85 -3.23
N GLU A 56 -3.10 -6.52 -3.15
CA GLU A 56 -3.95 -6.32 -4.32
C GLU A 56 -4.43 -4.89 -4.40
N PHE A 57 -4.27 -4.30 -5.58
CA PHE A 57 -4.89 -3.04 -5.93
C PHE A 57 -6.23 -3.32 -6.58
N LEU A 58 -7.26 -2.67 -6.08
CA LEU A 58 -8.58 -2.66 -6.68
C LEU A 58 -8.81 -1.27 -7.26
N ASP A 59 -8.75 -1.19 -8.59
CA ASP A 59 -8.99 0.04 -9.36
C ASP A 59 -10.37 -0.07 -10.02
N TYR A 60 -11.31 0.77 -9.60
CA TYR A 60 -12.67 0.75 -10.11
C TYR A 60 -12.75 1.46 -11.46
N LEU A 61 -12.84 0.68 -12.52
CA LEU A 61 -13.12 1.18 -13.88
C LEU A 61 -14.57 1.67 -13.98
N ALA A 62 -15.50 1.00 -13.25
CA ALA A 62 -16.89 1.42 -13.10
C ALA A 62 -17.44 0.97 -11.73
N PRO A 63 -18.31 1.77 -11.08
CA PRO A 63 -18.46 3.21 -11.30
C PRO A 63 -17.22 3.97 -10.82
N ALA A 64 -16.78 4.97 -11.59
CA ALA A 64 -15.59 5.79 -11.28
C ALA A 64 -15.92 6.96 -10.30
N THR A 65 -16.90 6.77 -9.40
CA THR A 65 -17.41 7.79 -8.50
C THR A 65 -16.90 7.67 -7.07
N GLY A 66 -15.88 6.82 -6.84
CA GLY A 66 -15.28 6.63 -5.53
C GLY A 66 -14.69 7.92 -4.95
N ARG A 67 -14.82 8.09 -3.63
CA ARG A 67 -14.20 9.22 -2.92
C ARG A 67 -12.74 8.91 -2.61
N PRO A 68 -11.82 9.88 -2.74
CA PRO A 68 -10.44 9.70 -2.33
C PRO A 68 -10.34 9.53 -0.80
N THR A 69 -9.28 8.89 -0.34
CA THR A 69 -8.93 8.86 1.09
C THR A 69 -8.75 10.31 1.56
N PRO A 70 -9.38 10.73 2.68
CA PRO A 70 -9.20 12.07 3.22
C PRO A 70 -7.71 12.32 3.53
N ILE A 71 -7.20 13.49 3.10
CA ILE A 71 -5.77 13.82 3.23
C ILE A 71 -5.33 13.97 4.70
N ASP A 72 -6.26 14.31 5.57
CA ASP A 72 -6.07 14.49 7.01
C ASP A 72 -6.34 13.22 7.83
N THR A 73 -6.47 12.06 7.18
CA THR A 73 -6.68 10.77 7.85
C THR A 73 -5.63 10.50 8.92
N ARG A 74 -6.10 10.25 10.14
CA ARG A 74 -5.28 9.95 11.31
C ARG A 74 -5.30 8.46 11.64
N ALA A 75 -4.35 8.00 12.44
CA ALA A 75 -4.23 6.59 12.80
C ALA A 75 -5.42 6.03 13.62
N ASN A 76 -6.22 6.89 14.23
CA ASN A 76 -7.41 6.52 15.00
C ASN A 76 -8.72 6.70 14.22
N ASP A 77 -8.67 7.05 12.95
CA ASP A 77 -9.85 7.13 12.10
C ASP A 77 -10.27 5.76 11.57
N LEU A 78 -11.57 5.55 11.34
CA LEU A 78 -12.09 4.32 10.73
C LEU A 78 -11.59 4.07 9.30
N TRP A 79 -11.09 5.11 8.63
CA TRP A 79 -10.49 5.01 7.30
C TRP A 79 -9.04 4.54 7.32
N HIS A 80 -8.40 4.61 8.49
CA HIS A 80 -7.01 4.24 8.61
C HIS A 80 -6.84 2.72 8.59
N TRP A 81 -5.94 2.28 7.74
CA TRP A 81 -5.35 0.96 7.80
C TRP A 81 -3.92 1.02 7.27
N GLN A 82 -3.12 0.07 7.65
CA GLN A 82 -1.73 0.03 7.25
C GLN A 82 -1.29 -1.37 6.86
N VAL A 83 -0.33 -1.43 5.94
CA VAL A 83 0.40 -2.64 5.59
C VAL A 83 1.73 -2.61 6.33
N ARG A 84 2.11 -3.72 6.97
CA ARG A 84 3.46 -3.91 7.50
C ARG A 84 4.29 -4.69 6.50
N MET A 85 5.50 -4.19 6.22
CA MET A 85 6.50 -4.83 5.37
C MET A 85 7.84 -4.90 6.10
N GLU A 86 8.70 -5.79 5.64
CA GLU A 86 10.05 -5.93 6.17
C GLU A 86 11.07 -5.87 5.03
N THR A 87 12.23 -5.29 5.31
CA THR A 87 13.35 -5.22 4.38
C THR A 87 14.64 -5.57 5.09
N PRO A 88 15.60 -6.25 4.44
CA PRO A 88 16.91 -6.48 5.01
C PRO A 88 17.78 -5.21 5.09
N ASP A 89 17.49 -4.19 4.27
CA ASP A 89 18.26 -2.94 4.22
C ASP A 89 17.31 -1.74 4.24
N LEU A 90 17.00 -1.27 5.44
CA LEU A 90 16.11 -0.14 5.65
C LEU A 90 16.76 1.19 5.25
N ASP A 91 18.07 1.32 5.39
CA ASP A 91 18.80 2.54 5.04
C ASP A 91 18.83 2.75 3.51
N ALA A 92 19.07 1.70 2.74
CA ALA A 92 18.99 1.76 1.28
C ALA A 92 17.56 2.06 0.81
N LEU A 93 16.57 1.43 1.45
CA LEU A 93 15.17 1.65 1.10
C LEU A 93 14.71 3.08 1.42
N GLU A 94 15.11 3.65 2.55
CA GLU A 94 14.81 5.06 2.87
C GLU A 94 15.32 6.01 1.78
N LYS A 95 16.56 5.81 1.32
CA LYS A 95 17.13 6.62 0.22
C LYS A 95 16.32 6.49 -1.07
N THR A 96 15.91 5.28 -1.43
CA THR A 96 15.08 5.02 -2.60
C THR A 96 13.72 5.73 -2.49
N LEU A 97 13.06 5.62 -1.33
CA LEU A 97 11.77 6.26 -1.07
C LEU A 97 11.87 7.78 -1.12
N ARG A 98 12.94 8.37 -0.58
CA ARG A 98 13.18 9.82 -0.67
C ARG A 98 13.43 10.27 -2.10
N ALA A 99 14.22 9.53 -2.86
CA ALA A 99 14.48 9.81 -4.27
C ALA A 99 13.20 9.71 -5.12
N ALA A 100 12.30 8.78 -4.79
CA ALA A 100 10.99 8.63 -5.42
C ALA A 100 9.95 9.67 -4.94
N GLY A 101 10.29 10.56 -4.02
CA GLY A 101 9.38 11.58 -3.49
C GLY A 101 8.26 11.03 -2.61
N ALA A 102 8.47 9.87 -1.96
CA ALA A 102 7.47 9.25 -1.09
C ALA A 102 7.09 10.18 0.07
N ALA A 103 5.81 10.17 0.43
CA ALA A 103 5.28 10.95 1.55
C ALA A 103 5.60 10.25 2.88
N PHE A 104 6.59 10.76 3.61
CA PHE A 104 6.96 10.23 4.93
C PHE A 104 5.96 10.67 6.00
N VAL A 105 5.56 9.72 6.85
CA VAL A 105 4.77 9.94 8.08
C VAL A 105 5.71 10.07 9.27
N SER A 106 6.71 9.20 9.38
CA SER A 106 7.82 9.34 10.31
C SER A 106 8.86 10.34 9.78
N PRO A 107 9.71 10.96 10.63
CA PRO A 107 10.77 11.86 10.15
C PRO A 107 11.80 11.15 9.24
N GLY A 108 11.88 9.86 9.34
CA GLY A 108 12.77 8.93 8.69
C GLY A 108 12.75 7.61 9.42
N ILE A 109 13.86 6.89 9.42
CA ILE A 109 14.05 5.72 10.27
C ILE A 109 14.05 6.15 11.72
N VAL A 110 13.31 5.44 12.56
CA VAL A 110 13.26 5.61 14.02
C VAL A 110 13.60 4.31 14.71
N GLU A 111 14.30 4.40 15.85
CA GLU A 111 14.47 3.28 16.76
C GLU A 111 13.19 3.11 17.58
N VAL A 112 12.69 1.88 17.68
CA VAL A 112 11.49 1.54 18.45
C VAL A 112 11.92 0.61 19.59
N PRO A 113 12.29 1.16 20.74
CA PRO A 113 12.75 0.35 21.88
C PRO A 113 11.55 -0.37 22.52
N ASP A 114 11.80 -1.55 23.07
CA ASP A 114 10.87 -2.35 23.88
C ASP A 114 9.48 -2.51 23.26
N ASP A 115 9.44 -2.72 21.96
CA ASP A 115 8.19 -2.80 21.25
C ASP A 115 7.60 -4.21 21.22
N ALA A 116 6.34 -4.33 21.62
CA ALA A 116 5.57 -5.58 21.54
C ALA A 116 5.37 -6.06 20.08
N LEU A 117 5.68 -5.22 19.09
CA LEU A 117 5.55 -5.53 17.67
C LEU A 117 6.88 -6.00 17.06
N ALA A 118 7.96 -5.98 17.83
CA ALA A 118 9.31 -6.39 17.41
C ALA A 118 9.80 -5.65 16.15
N LEU A 119 9.56 -4.33 16.09
CA LEU A 119 9.95 -3.49 14.96
C LEU A 119 11.45 -3.17 14.93
N GLY A 120 12.03 -2.89 16.10
CA GLY A 120 13.42 -2.44 16.24
C GLY A 120 13.65 -1.10 15.53
N ARG A 121 14.09 -1.15 14.27
CA ARG A 121 14.22 0.02 13.38
C ARG A 121 13.05 0.02 12.39
N ALA A 122 12.38 1.15 12.25
CA ALA A 122 11.25 1.25 11.34
C ALA A 122 11.07 2.66 10.78
N LEU A 123 10.38 2.76 9.66
CA LEU A 123 9.86 4.02 9.10
C LEU A 123 8.42 3.82 8.63
N MET A 124 7.69 4.92 8.48
CA MET A 124 6.34 4.90 7.94
C MET A 124 6.20 5.92 6.83
N VAL A 125 5.62 5.48 5.73
CA VAL A 125 5.30 6.30 4.55
C VAL A 125 3.83 6.14 4.16
N ARG A 126 3.32 7.03 3.32
CA ARG A 126 2.02 6.87 2.66
C ARG A 126 2.22 6.49 1.21
N SER A 127 1.43 5.55 0.74
CA SER A 127 1.29 5.25 -0.69
C SER A 127 0.59 6.40 -1.43
N PRO A 128 0.67 6.47 -2.77
CA PRO A 128 -0.06 7.46 -3.57
C PRO A 128 -1.57 7.46 -3.35
N ALA A 129 -2.14 6.32 -2.96
CA ALA A 129 -3.56 6.19 -2.62
C ALA A 129 -3.89 6.57 -1.15
N GLY A 130 -2.90 7.04 -0.37
CA GLY A 130 -3.08 7.50 1.01
C GLY A 130 -2.94 6.43 2.09
N HIS A 131 -2.74 5.16 1.74
CA HIS A 131 -2.59 4.08 2.72
C HIS A 131 -1.22 4.15 3.41
N ALA A 132 -1.22 3.91 4.71
CA ALA A 132 0.03 3.84 5.47
C ALA A 132 0.79 2.53 5.19
N VAL A 133 2.10 2.65 5.05
CA VAL A 133 3.01 1.50 4.92
C VAL A 133 4.09 1.64 6.00
N LEU A 134 4.04 0.73 6.97
CA LEU A 134 5.03 0.60 8.03
C LEU A 134 6.10 -0.39 7.57
N ILE A 135 7.34 0.04 7.54
CA ILE A 135 8.44 -0.78 7.08
C ILE A 135 9.46 -0.92 8.19
N SER A 136 9.79 -2.15 8.54
CA SER A 136 10.80 -2.47 9.55
C SER A 136 11.96 -3.24 8.95
N GLN A 137 13.12 -3.18 9.63
CA GLN A 137 14.27 -3.98 9.26
C GLN A 137 14.10 -5.40 9.78
N THR A 138 14.34 -6.42 8.91
CA THR A 138 14.44 -7.80 9.35
C THR A 138 15.59 -7.96 10.35
N ARG A 139 15.34 -8.73 11.41
CA ARG A 139 16.37 -9.08 12.43
C ARG A 139 17.26 -10.19 11.96
#